data_a043324815678d7414c8b2324953a081
#
_entry.id   a043324815678d7414c8b2324953a081
#
_cell.length_a   1.000
_cell.length_b   1.000
_cell.length_c   1.000
_cell.angle_alpha   90.00
_cell.angle_beta   90.00
_cell.angle_gamma   90.00
#
_symmetry.space_group_name_H-M   'P 1'
#
loop_
_entity.id
_entity.type
_entity.pdbx_description
1 polymer ?
#
loop_
_entity_poly.entity_id
_entity_poly.type
_entity_poly.pdbx_seq_one_letter_code
_entity_poly.pdbx_strand_id
1 'polypeptide(L)'
;MFLITILSDSATWISPWINRLLADWTKSGYQVNLTHKAVEVTKGDFCFILSYSEVVKQDILCRNKHNLVVHESDLPKGKGWSPLSWQILEGK
;
A
#
# COMPACT_ATOMS: atom_id res chain seq x y z
N MET A 1 -8.88 -2.93 17.16
CA MET A 1 -8.03 -1.98 16.39
C MET A 1 -7.30 -2.72 15.29
N PHE A 2 -7.37 -2.19 14.09
CA PHE A 2 -6.63 -2.79 12.97
C PHE A 2 -5.20 -2.27 12.93
N LEU A 3 -4.29 -3.17 12.60
CA LEU A 3 -2.91 -2.83 12.36
C LEU A 3 -2.71 -2.78 10.84
N ILE A 4 -2.31 -1.62 10.36
CA ILE A 4 -2.19 -1.35 8.94
C ILE A 4 -0.75 -1.00 8.60
N THR A 5 -0.23 -1.60 7.54
CA THR A 5 1.08 -1.24 7.00
C THR A 5 0.89 -0.68 5.60
N ILE A 6 1.60 0.40 5.31
CA ILE A 6 1.67 0.95 3.95
C ILE A 6 3.08 0.71 3.44
N LEU A 7 3.18 0.04 2.31
CA LEU A 7 4.46 -0.23 1.64
C LEU A 7 4.49 0.56 0.33
N SER A 8 5.48 1.43 0.18
CA SER A 8 5.63 2.23 -1.03
C SER A 8 7.10 2.53 -1.29
N ASP A 9 7.43 2.95 -2.51
CA ASP A 9 8.76 3.49 -2.78
C ASP A 9 8.95 4.79 -1.99
N SER A 10 10.20 5.11 -1.67
CA SER A 10 10.51 6.27 -0.83
C SER A 10 10.20 7.60 -1.50
N ALA A 11 10.29 7.65 -2.83
CA ALA A 11 9.98 8.85 -3.59
C ALA A 11 9.07 8.47 -4.75
N THR A 12 7.81 8.80 -4.62
CA THR A 12 6.80 8.45 -5.62
C THR A 12 5.78 9.57 -5.72
N TRP A 13 5.13 9.67 -6.88
CA TRP A 13 4.09 10.67 -7.13
C TRP A 13 2.92 10.56 -6.15
N ILE A 14 2.71 9.38 -5.58
CA ILE A 14 1.61 9.15 -4.64
C ILE A 14 1.95 9.54 -3.20
N SER A 15 3.20 9.91 -2.92
CA SER A 15 3.65 10.22 -1.56
C SER A 15 2.77 11.26 -0.82
N PRO A 16 2.32 12.35 -1.44
CA PRO A 16 1.44 13.28 -0.74
C PRO A 16 0.13 12.63 -0.28
N TRP A 17 -0.42 11.73 -1.09
CA TRP A 17 -1.64 11.00 -0.75
C TRP A 17 -1.40 10.03 0.41
N ILE A 18 -0.23 9.38 0.41
CA ILE A 18 0.15 8.44 1.48
C ILE A 18 0.23 9.19 2.81
N ASN A 19 0.85 10.36 2.82
CA ASN A 19 0.96 11.15 4.04
C ASN A 19 -0.43 11.54 4.56
N ARG A 20 -1.34 11.86 3.67
CA ARG A 20 -2.72 12.19 4.04
C ARG A 20 -3.45 10.98 4.61
N LEU A 21 -3.28 9.81 4.00
CA LEU A 21 -3.87 8.58 4.51
C LEU A 21 -3.34 8.24 5.90
N LEU A 22 -2.03 8.39 6.12
CA LEU A 22 -1.43 8.17 7.43
C LEU A 22 -2.08 9.04 8.49
N ALA A 23 -2.23 10.33 8.19
CA ALA A 23 -2.84 11.26 9.13
C ALA A 23 -4.30 10.92 9.40
N ASP A 24 -5.07 10.64 8.35
CA ASP A 24 -6.51 10.37 8.47
C ASP A 24 -6.75 9.06 9.23
N TRP A 25 -6.01 8.01 8.91
CA TRP A 25 -6.21 6.71 9.56
C TRP A 25 -5.73 6.73 11.00
N THR A 26 -4.62 7.41 11.29
CA THR A 26 -4.16 7.57 12.66
C THR A 26 -5.19 8.34 13.48
N LYS A 27 -5.76 9.38 12.91
CA LYS A 27 -6.79 10.17 13.58
C LYS A 27 -8.05 9.35 13.86
N SER A 28 -8.34 8.38 12.98
CA SER A 28 -9.49 7.49 13.16
C SER A 28 -9.23 6.36 14.16
N GLY A 29 -8.04 6.29 14.74
CA GLY A 29 -7.74 5.31 15.77
C GLY A 29 -7.05 4.06 15.28
N TYR A 30 -6.69 3.97 14.02
CA TYR A 30 -5.94 2.83 13.48
C TYR A 30 -4.45 3.00 13.76
N GLN A 31 -3.78 1.88 13.96
CA GLN A 31 -2.32 1.88 14.04
C GLN A 31 -1.76 1.67 12.65
N VAL A 32 -1.07 2.67 12.13
CA VAL A 32 -0.58 2.68 10.74
C VAL A 32 0.93 2.86 10.73
N ASN A 33 1.61 2.00 9.99
CA ASN A 33 3.05 2.07 9.79
C ASN A 33 3.34 2.22 8.31
N LEU A 34 4.30 3.10 7.99
CA LEU A 34 4.77 3.27 6.62
C LEU A 34 6.17 2.68 6.52
N THR A 35 6.39 1.86 5.50
CA THR A 35 7.72 1.34 5.20
C THR A 35 7.99 1.40 3.71
N HIS A 36 9.27 1.46 3.36
CA HIS A 36 9.72 1.50 1.97
C HIS A 36 10.42 0.21 1.57
N LYS A 37 10.52 -0.76 2.48
CA LYS A 37 11.16 -2.04 2.23
C LYS A 37 10.21 -3.18 2.57
N ALA A 38 10.00 -4.08 1.62
CA ALA A 38 9.10 -5.20 1.82
C ALA A 38 9.46 -6.03 3.05
N VAL A 39 10.76 -6.21 3.31
CA VAL A 39 11.21 -7.02 4.45
C VAL A 39 10.83 -6.41 5.80
N GLU A 40 10.51 -5.13 5.82
CA GLU A 40 10.12 -4.43 7.05
C GLU A 40 8.60 -4.42 7.29
N VAL A 41 7.85 -5.02 6.38
CA VAL A 41 6.40 -5.15 6.58
C VAL A 41 6.15 -6.02 7.82
N THR A 42 5.38 -5.49 8.75
CA THR A 42 5.07 -6.19 9.99
C THR A 42 3.82 -7.04 9.86
N LYS A 43 3.64 -7.98 10.78
CA LYS A 43 2.42 -8.75 10.86
C LYS A 43 1.26 -7.84 11.27
N GLY A 44 0.11 -8.03 10.66
CA GLY A 44 -1.06 -7.23 10.97
C GLY A 44 -2.28 -7.66 10.20
N ASP A 45 -3.20 -6.74 10.06
CA ASP A 45 -4.48 -7.02 9.41
C ASP A 45 -4.47 -6.64 7.93
N PHE A 46 -3.91 -5.49 7.60
CA PHE A 46 -3.91 -4.96 6.24
C PHE A 46 -2.53 -4.48 5.84
N CYS A 47 -2.16 -4.78 4.61
CA CYS A 47 -0.98 -4.19 3.97
C CYS A 47 -1.42 -3.54 2.66
N PHE A 48 -1.20 -2.24 2.56
CA PHE A 48 -1.49 -1.48 1.34
C PHE A 48 -0.19 -1.26 0.59
N ILE A 49 -0.09 -1.83 -0.59
CA ILE A 49 1.10 -1.72 -1.43
C ILE A 49 0.80 -0.65 -2.48
N LEU A 50 1.35 0.53 -2.26
CA LEU A 50 1.04 1.72 -3.04
C LEU A 50 2.28 2.19 -3.79
N SER A 51 2.27 2.03 -5.11
CA SER A 51 3.38 2.50 -5.95
C SER A 51 4.73 1.93 -5.50
N TYR A 52 4.80 0.62 -5.41
CA TYR A 52 6.01 -0.09 -5.02
C TYR A 52 6.60 -0.81 -6.24
N SER A 53 7.86 -0.52 -6.55
CA SER A 53 8.48 -0.96 -7.80
C SER A 53 9.01 -2.39 -7.77
N GLU A 54 9.20 -2.96 -6.60
CA GLU A 54 9.74 -4.30 -6.49
C GLU A 54 8.64 -5.34 -6.27
N VAL A 55 8.96 -6.59 -6.55
CA VAL A 55 8.04 -7.70 -6.35
C VAL A 55 7.95 -8.01 -4.85
N VAL A 56 6.72 -8.14 -4.35
CA VAL A 56 6.48 -8.56 -2.97
C VAL A 56 6.24 -10.07 -2.98
N LYS A 57 7.13 -10.80 -2.32
CA LYS A 57 7.09 -12.26 -2.30
C LYS A 57 6.01 -12.78 -1.35
N GLN A 58 5.66 -14.05 -1.53
CA GLN A 58 4.59 -14.68 -0.77
C GLN A 58 4.83 -14.67 0.74
N ASP A 59 6.07 -14.81 1.19
CA ASP A 59 6.40 -14.79 2.61
C ASP A 59 6.09 -13.43 3.25
N ILE A 60 6.19 -12.35 2.47
CA ILE A 60 5.81 -11.02 2.94
C ILE A 60 4.29 -10.87 2.94
N LEU A 61 3.64 -11.34 1.88
CA LEU A 61 2.18 -11.27 1.77
C LEU A 61 1.48 -12.02 2.89
N CYS A 62 2.08 -13.10 3.37
CA CYS A 62 1.51 -13.90 4.45
C CYS A 62 1.54 -13.20 5.82
N ARG A 63 2.25 -12.09 5.94
CA ARG A 63 2.34 -11.37 7.21
C ARG A 63 1.07 -10.63 7.59
N ASN A 64 0.22 -10.34 6.62
CA ASN A 64 -1.04 -9.66 6.83
C ASN A 64 -2.20 -10.48 6.31
N LYS A 65 -3.38 -10.30 6.92
CA LYS A 65 -4.57 -11.02 6.49
C LYS A 65 -5.00 -10.62 5.09
N HIS A 66 -4.89 -9.34 4.79
CA HIS A 66 -5.30 -8.78 3.51
C HIS A 66 -4.21 -7.88 2.95
N ASN A 67 -3.94 -8.04 1.67
CA ASN A 67 -2.97 -7.20 0.97
C ASN A 67 -3.67 -6.58 -0.23
N LEU A 68 -3.63 -5.25 -0.30
CA LEU A 68 -4.22 -4.51 -1.40
C LEU A 68 -3.12 -3.80 -2.16
N VAL A 69 -3.07 -4.04 -3.45
CA VAL A 69 -2.09 -3.40 -4.34
C VAL A 69 -2.81 -2.39 -5.19
N VAL A 70 -2.26 -1.19 -5.25
CA VAL A 70 -2.74 -0.14 -6.15
C VAL A 70 -1.75 -0.03 -7.28
N HIS A 71 -2.24 -0.28 -8.48
CA HIS A 71 -1.45 -0.14 -9.69
C HIS A 71 -1.88 1.10 -10.44
N GLU A 72 -0.89 1.78 -11.00
CA GLU A 72 -1.16 2.78 -12.01
C GLU A 72 -1.50 2.03 -13.28
N SER A 73 -2.70 2.24 -13.81
CA SER A 73 -3.09 1.49 -15.00
C SER A 73 -2.50 2.12 -16.26
N ASP A 74 -2.26 1.28 -17.26
CA ASP A 74 -1.68 1.68 -18.54
C ASP A 74 -2.71 2.34 -19.43
N LEU A 75 -3.36 3.38 -18.97
CA LEU A 75 -4.29 4.09 -19.79
C LEU A 75 -3.58 5.07 -20.72
N PRO A 76 -4.16 5.34 -21.88
CA PRO A 76 -3.60 6.33 -22.78
C PRO A 76 -3.43 7.67 -22.08
N LYS A 77 -2.35 8.32 -22.38
CA LYS A 77 -2.09 9.66 -21.87
C LYS A 77 -3.17 10.61 -22.31
N GLY A 78 -3.48 11.57 -21.47
CA GLY A 78 -4.45 12.60 -21.81
C GLY A 78 -5.87 12.33 -21.37
N LYS A 79 -6.08 11.28 -20.61
CA LYS A 79 -7.42 10.97 -20.09
C LYS A 79 -7.84 11.88 -18.93
N GLY A 80 -7.02 12.81 -18.52
CA GLY A 80 -7.38 13.81 -17.53
C GLY A 80 -7.42 13.36 -16.09
N TRP A 81 -7.52 12.09 -15.84
CA TRP A 81 -7.45 11.54 -14.48
C TRP A 81 -6.81 10.17 -14.54
N SER A 82 -6.08 9.87 -13.50
CA SER A 82 -5.30 8.65 -13.45
C SER A 82 -6.17 7.52 -12.92
N PRO A 83 -6.42 6.51 -13.70
CA PRO A 83 -7.10 5.33 -13.21
C PRO A 83 -6.13 4.51 -12.39
N LEU A 84 -6.56 4.22 -11.19
CA LEU A 84 -5.87 3.31 -10.32
C LEU A 84 -6.65 2.02 -10.27
N SER A 85 -5.94 0.92 -10.37
CA SER A 85 -6.54 -0.39 -10.23
C SER A 85 -6.17 -0.97 -8.88
N TRP A 86 -7.13 -1.53 -8.20
CA TRP A 86 -6.91 -2.21 -6.94
C TRP A 86 -6.90 -3.71 -7.17
N GLN A 87 -5.97 -4.38 -6.55
CA GLN A 87 -5.88 -5.83 -6.58
C GLN A 87 -5.71 -6.35 -5.17
N ILE A 88 -6.53 -7.30 -4.79
CA ILE A 88 -6.43 -7.96 -3.49
C ILE A 88 -5.57 -9.19 -3.66
N LEU A 89 -4.52 -9.27 -2.86
CA LEU A 89 -3.61 -10.41 -2.85
C LEU A 89 -3.80 -11.19 -1.57
N GLU A 90 -4.06 -12.49 -1.70
CA GLU A 90 -4.19 -13.37 -0.55
C GLU A 90 -2.83 -13.93 -0.18
N GLY A 91 -2.48 -13.81 1.10
CA GLY A 91 -1.20 -14.28 1.60
C GLY A 91 -1.25 -15.72 2.10
N LYS A 92 -1.69 -16.62 1.27
CA LYS A 92 -1.79 -18.01 1.68
C LYS A 92 -0.57 -18.82 1.33
#